data_0afcb507c2bdc282727cc8f2b14ff269
#
_entry.id   0afcb507c2bdc282727cc8f2b14ff269
#
_cell.length_a   1.000
_cell.length_b   1.000
_cell.length_c   1.000
_cell.angle_alpha   90.00
_cell.angle_beta   90.00
_cell.angle_gamma   90.00
#
_symmetry.space_group_name_H-M   'P 1'
#
loop_
_entity.id
_entity.type
_entity.pdbx_description
1 polymer ?
#
loop_
_entity_poly.entity_id
_entity_poly.type
_entity_poly.pdbx_seq_one_letter_code
_entity_poly.pdbx_strand_id
1 'polypeptide(L)'
;MTSSADFAFNALASGASKVTTFDKNKFAKYVLALKIATIKTYYSASGYSRFWLKDSPDYLSKRLFNDIKNHLSPRDYEFWTYVFKDNFNLRESNFIRKTMYGTYNMQNKYNIYYNNYYYLLLRQAILKEPIITYDLDITDIFKIKESFDVIYLSNILEYYKEIELLKDADTVHKFLNNLKRLMVKPGGVVSVNYCYWANLLEFCDSLDTTLEDLVNILTLKYPGEYDLQTFSTVFDDTLEGICLTRKLIK
;
A
#
# COMPACT_ATOMS: atom_id res chain seq x y z
N MET A 1 -0.14 5.03 -0.87
CA MET A 1 1.12 4.60 -1.55
C MET A 1 0.82 3.42 -2.46
N THR A 2 1.57 3.25 -3.56
CA THR A 2 1.37 2.12 -4.49
C THR A 2 1.84 0.81 -3.87
N SER A 3 3.06 0.79 -3.33
CA SER A 3 3.65 -0.38 -2.68
C SER A 3 3.36 -1.68 -3.45
N SER A 4 2.78 -2.68 -2.77
CA SER A 4 2.32 -3.95 -3.38
C SER A 4 0.98 -3.85 -4.13
N ALA A 5 0.35 -2.69 -4.21
CA ALA A 5 -0.99 -2.41 -4.73
C ALA A 5 -2.16 -2.95 -3.87
N ASP A 6 -1.91 -3.67 -2.80
CA ASP A 6 -2.96 -4.38 -2.05
C ASP A 6 -3.96 -3.42 -1.38
N PHE A 7 -3.47 -2.29 -0.86
CA PHE A 7 -4.36 -1.25 -0.32
C PHE A 7 -5.27 -0.63 -1.38
N ALA A 8 -4.75 -0.38 -2.59
CA ALA A 8 -5.54 0.12 -3.69
C ALA A 8 -6.62 -0.88 -4.10
N PHE A 9 -6.29 -2.16 -4.14
CA PHE A 9 -7.22 -3.22 -4.48
C PHE A 9 -8.28 -3.45 -3.40
N ASN A 10 -7.89 -3.43 -2.14
CA ASN A 10 -8.85 -3.51 -1.03
C ASN A 10 -9.83 -2.32 -1.06
N ALA A 11 -9.36 -1.11 -1.35
CA ALA A 11 -10.22 0.07 -1.47
C ALA A 11 -11.24 -0.09 -2.62
N LEU A 12 -10.80 -0.52 -3.81
CA LEU A 12 -11.71 -0.79 -4.93
C LEU A 12 -12.68 -1.92 -4.64
N ALA A 13 -12.23 -3.02 -4.03
CA ALA A 13 -13.06 -4.13 -3.63
C ALA A 13 -14.10 -3.74 -2.57
N SER A 14 -13.80 -2.73 -1.75
CA SER A 14 -14.72 -2.15 -0.75
C SER A 14 -15.64 -1.07 -1.31
N GLY A 15 -15.60 -0.81 -2.63
CA GLY A 15 -16.54 0.12 -3.28
C GLY A 15 -16.00 1.52 -3.56
N ALA A 16 -14.70 1.77 -3.41
CA ALA A 16 -14.12 3.03 -3.89
C ALA A 16 -14.34 3.17 -5.40
N SER A 17 -14.88 4.30 -5.84
CA SER A 17 -15.16 4.55 -7.25
C SER A 17 -13.91 4.88 -8.06
N LYS A 18 -12.90 5.47 -7.43
CA LYS A 18 -11.63 5.86 -8.04
C LYS A 18 -10.50 5.72 -7.03
N VAL A 19 -9.36 5.24 -7.47
CA VAL A 19 -8.15 5.15 -6.66
C VAL A 19 -6.97 5.79 -7.39
N THR A 20 -6.27 6.66 -6.68
CA THR A 20 -5.02 7.27 -7.10
C THR A 20 -3.91 6.78 -6.18
N THR A 21 -2.80 6.35 -6.74
CA THR A 21 -1.63 5.87 -5.99
C THR A 21 -0.39 6.68 -6.32
N PHE A 22 0.58 6.67 -5.41
CA PHE A 22 1.91 7.22 -5.65
C PHE A 22 2.98 6.36 -4.98
N ASP A 23 4.19 6.38 -5.51
CA ASP A 23 5.35 5.74 -4.91
C ASP A 23 6.64 6.33 -5.47
N LYS A 24 7.68 6.46 -4.62
CA LYS A 24 9.02 6.81 -5.06
C LYS A 24 9.75 5.64 -5.72
N ASN A 25 9.32 4.42 -5.39
CA ASN A 25 9.86 3.21 -6.00
C ASN A 25 9.27 3.02 -7.39
N LYS A 26 10.07 3.30 -8.40
CA LYS A 26 9.67 3.16 -9.82
C LYS A 26 9.21 1.75 -10.21
N PHE A 27 9.58 0.72 -9.45
CA PHE A 27 9.15 -0.64 -9.70
C PHE A 27 7.73 -0.93 -9.21
N ALA A 28 7.23 -0.19 -8.24
CA ALA A 28 5.88 -0.39 -7.70
C ALA A 28 4.79 -0.33 -8.78
N LYS A 29 4.93 0.56 -9.77
CA LYS A 29 4.00 0.65 -10.90
C LYS A 29 4.03 -0.58 -11.82
N TYR A 30 5.19 -1.19 -12.03
CA TYR A 30 5.27 -2.42 -12.82
C TYR A 30 4.59 -3.59 -12.12
N VAL A 31 4.75 -3.68 -10.78
CA VAL A 31 4.04 -4.68 -9.96
C VAL A 31 2.53 -4.45 -10.03
N LEU A 32 2.08 -3.21 -9.87
CA LEU A 32 0.66 -2.84 -10.00
C LEU A 32 0.13 -3.21 -11.40
N ALA A 33 0.85 -2.88 -12.46
CA ALA A 33 0.46 -3.22 -13.84
C ALA A 33 0.32 -4.74 -14.05
N LEU A 34 1.26 -5.53 -13.53
CA LEU A 34 1.20 -7.00 -13.61
C LEU A 34 0.01 -7.56 -12.81
N LYS A 35 -0.24 -7.03 -11.60
CA LYS A 35 -1.40 -7.43 -10.80
C LYS A 35 -2.72 -7.08 -11.50
N ILE A 36 -2.84 -5.89 -12.08
CA ILE A 36 -4.01 -5.49 -12.88
C ILE A 36 -4.19 -6.41 -14.08
N ALA A 37 -3.13 -6.71 -14.82
CA ALA A 37 -3.17 -7.63 -15.94
C ALA A 37 -3.64 -9.02 -15.51
N THR A 38 -3.17 -9.52 -14.37
CA THR A 38 -3.63 -10.79 -13.79
C THR A 38 -5.13 -10.78 -13.48
N ILE A 39 -5.65 -9.69 -12.89
CA ILE A 39 -7.07 -9.54 -12.59
C ILE A 39 -7.92 -9.49 -13.87
N LYS A 40 -7.40 -8.85 -14.93
CA LYS A 40 -8.08 -8.82 -16.24
C LYS A 40 -8.13 -10.21 -16.88
N THR A 41 -7.09 -11.01 -16.69
CA THR A 41 -6.96 -12.35 -17.27
C THR A 41 -7.87 -13.36 -16.57
N TYR A 42 -7.85 -13.39 -15.24
CA TYR A 42 -8.56 -14.41 -14.48
C TYR A 42 -9.89 -13.90 -13.92
N TYR A 43 -10.91 -14.75 -14.01
CA TYR A 43 -12.28 -14.43 -13.56
C TYR A 43 -12.56 -14.77 -12.09
N SER A 44 -11.62 -15.40 -11.39
CA SER A 44 -11.78 -15.82 -10.00
C SER A 44 -10.57 -15.50 -9.15
N ALA A 45 -10.81 -15.32 -7.86
CA ALA A 45 -9.75 -15.14 -6.87
C ALA A 45 -8.75 -16.33 -6.88
N SER A 46 -9.22 -17.55 -7.10
CA SER A 46 -8.34 -18.73 -7.20
C SER A 46 -7.41 -18.67 -8.39
N GLY A 47 -7.88 -18.20 -9.56
CA GLY A 47 -7.04 -17.99 -10.74
C GLY A 47 -5.95 -16.95 -10.50
N TYR A 48 -6.31 -15.82 -9.87
CA TYR A 48 -5.36 -14.79 -9.43
C TYR A 48 -4.34 -15.37 -8.45
N SER A 49 -4.82 -16.11 -7.45
CA SER A 49 -4.02 -16.71 -6.40
C SER A 49 -2.96 -17.67 -6.93
N ARG A 50 -3.26 -18.44 -7.96
CA ARG A 50 -2.29 -19.37 -8.57
C ARG A 50 -1.01 -18.66 -9.01
N PHE A 51 -1.11 -17.45 -9.52
CA PHE A 51 0.06 -16.67 -9.95
C PHE A 51 0.76 -15.95 -8.81
N TRP A 52 0.00 -15.48 -7.80
CA TRP A 52 0.53 -14.58 -6.78
C TRP A 52 0.83 -15.25 -5.44
N LEU A 53 0.30 -16.44 -5.15
CA LEU A 53 0.56 -17.13 -3.89
C LEU A 53 1.87 -17.90 -3.91
N LYS A 54 2.73 -17.66 -2.91
CA LYS A 54 4.03 -18.32 -2.79
C LYS A 54 3.92 -19.84 -2.74
N ASP A 55 2.87 -20.35 -2.09
CA ASP A 55 2.64 -21.78 -1.92
C ASP A 55 2.04 -22.43 -3.18
N SER A 56 1.70 -21.64 -4.18
CA SER A 56 1.23 -22.16 -5.45
C SER A 56 2.38 -22.74 -6.27
N PRO A 57 2.21 -23.93 -6.88
CA PRO A 57 3.20 -24.48 -7.83
C PRO A 57 3.40 -23.57 -9.05
N ASP A 58 2.42 -22.74 -9.35
CA ASP A 58 2.42 -21.80 -10.46
C ASP A 58 2.83 -20.37 -10.05
N TYR A 59 3.31 -20.16 -8.81
CA TYR A 59 3.73 -18.86 -8.32
C TYR A 59 4.76 -18.21 -9.26
N LEU A 60 4.43 -17.02 -9.77
CA LEU A 60 5.23 -16.24 -10.72
C LEU A 60 5.78 -17.09 -11.87
N SER A 61 4.99 -18.04 -12.36
CA SER A 61 5.44 -18.93 -13.43
C SER A 61 5.39 -18.25 -14.80
N LYS A 62 6.41 -18.53 -15.63
CA LYS A 62 6.47 -18.06 -17.02
C LYS A 62 5.27 -18.56 -17.83
N ARG A 63 4.74 -19.75 -17.51
CA ARG A 63 3.55 -20.31 -18.14
C ARG A 63 2.34 -19.38 -17.95
N LEU A 64 2.02 -19.02 -16.70
CA LEU A 64 0.89 -18.12 -16.43
C LEU A 64 1.16 -16.68 -16.88
N PHE A 65 2.43 -16.23 -16.86
CA PHE A 65 2.78 -14.93 -17.43
C PHE A 65 2.41 -14.83 -18.91
N ASN A 66 2.52 -15.90 -19.70
CA ASN A 66 2.13 -15.90 -21.10
C ASN A 66 0.63 -15.63 -21.31
N ASP A 67 -0.22 -16.03 -20.37
CA ASP A 67 -1.66 -15.72 -20.39
C ASP A 67 -1.92 -14.25 -20.03
N ILE A 68 -1.15 -13.72 -19.08
CA ILE A 68 -1.34 -12.39 -18.47
C ILE A 68 -0.80 -11.27 -19.36
N LYS A 69 0.31 -11.49 -20.05
CA LYS A 69 1.10 -10.46 -20.75
C LYS A 69 0.33 -9.62 -21.76
N ASN A 70 -0.75 -10.18 -22.35
CA ASN A 70 -1.56 -9.49 -23.37
C ASN A 70 -2.39 -8.32 -22.80
N HIS A 71 -2.48 -8.22 -21.48
CA HIS A 71 -3.15 -7.13 -20.80
C HIS A 71 -2.18 -6.05 -20.27
N LEU A 72 -0.89 -6.19 -20.56
CA LEU A 72 0.13 -5.19 -20.22
C LEU A 72 0.22 -4.10 -21.29
N SER A 73 0.58 -2.89 -20.87
CA SER A 73 1.00 -1.86 -21.82
C SER A 73 2.30 -2.27 -22.52
N PRO A 74 2.65 -1.71 -23.69
CA PRO A 74 3.90 -2.04 -24.38
C PRO A 74 5.14 -1.91 -23.48
N ARG A 75 5.21 -0.85 -22.66
CA ARG A 75 6.31 -0.60 -21.71
C ARG A 75 6.37 -1.66 -20.60
N ASP A 76 5.22 -1.99 -20.02
CA ASP A 76 5.15 -2.97 -18.94
C ASP A 76 5.41 -4.38 -19.46
N TYR A 77 4.94 -4.66 -20.69
CA TYR A 77 5.22 -5.90 -21.40
C TYR A 77 6.73 -6.10 -21.65
N GLU A 78 7.41 -5.07 -22.14
CA GLU A 78 8.86 -5.11 -22.38
C GLU A 78 9.61 -5.40 -21.06
N PHE A 79 9.29 -4.65 -19.99
CA PHE A 79 9.89 -4.84 -18.68
C PHE A 79 9.70 -6.27 -18.15
N TRP A 80 8.46 -6.75 -18.10
CA TRP A 80 8.17 -8.07 -17.55
C TRP A 80 8.65 -9.20 -18.46
N THR A 81 8.66 -9.01 -19.78
CA THR A 81 9.25 -9.98 -20.71
C THR A 81 10.72 -10.13 -20.45
N TYR A 82 11.46 -9.04 -20.22
CA TYR A 82 12.86 -9.08 -19.84
C TYR A 82 13.04 -9.86 -18.52
N VAL A 83 12.23 -9.56 -17.50
CA VAL A 83 12.30 -10.23 -16.19
C VAL A 83 12.01 -11.74 -16.29
N PHE A 84 11.09 -12.17 -17.17
CA PHE A 84 10.72 -13.58 -17.34
C PHE A 84 11.57 -14.32 -18.42
N LYS A 85 12.46 -13.61 -19.13
CA LYS A 85 13.16 -14.16 -20.30
C LYS A 85 14.15 -15.27 -19.97
N ASP A 86 15.03 -15.04 -19.02
CA ASP A 86 16.19 -15.90 -18.81
C ASP A 86 16.12 -16.58 -17.45
N ASN A 87 15.48 -17.74 -17.33
CA ASN A 87 15.58 -18.61 -16.15
C ASN A 87 15.81 -17.88 -14.80
N PHE A 88 15.44 -16.59 -14.79
CA PHE A 88 15.55 -15.76 -13.61
C PHE A 88 14.61 -16.39 -12.58
N ASN A 89 15.18 -16.96 -11.54
CA ASN A 89 14.38 -17.55 -10.48
C ASN A 89 13.74 -16.42 -9.67
N LEU A 90 12.65 -15.87 -10.21
CA LEU A 90 11.89 -14.80 -9.57
C LEU A 90 11.50 -15.15 -8.13
N ARG A 91 11.29 -16.45 -7.86
CA ARG A 91 10.90 -16.94 -6.53
C ARG A 91 11.96 -16.69 -5.48
N GLU A 92 13.23 -16.70 -5.86
CA GLU A 92 14.40 -16.55 -4.96
C GLU A 92 15.11 -15.22 -5.14
N SER A 93 14.70 -14.40 -6.11
CA SER A 93 15.44 -13.20 -6.45
C SER A 93 15.29 -12.09 -5.41
N ASN A 94 16.42 -11.44 -5.10
CA ASN A 94 16.42 -10.20 -4.31
C ASN A 94 15.61 -9.08 -4.96
N PHE A 95 15.35 -9.16 -6.28
CA PHE A 95 14.51 -8.24 -7.00
C PHE A 95 13.06 -8.33 -6.48
N ILE A 96 12.48 -9.52 -6.41
CA ILE A 96 11.14 -9.73 -5.85
C ILE A 96 11.09 -9.26 -4.40
N ARG A 97 12.09 -9.62 -3.58
CA ARG A 97 12.14 -9.18 -2.17
C ARG A 97 12.19 -7.66 -2.04
N LYS A 98 12.94 -6.97 -2.89
CA LYS A 98 13.12 -5.51 -2.81
C LYS A 98 12.00 -4.71 -3.46
N THR A 99 11.37 -5.23 -4.52
CA THR A 99 10.35 -4.50 -5.29
C THR A 99 8.94 -4.86 -4.88
N MET A 100 8.73 -6.06 -4.35
CA MET A 100 7.44 -6.59 -3.94
C MET A 100 7.40 -6.78 -2.41
N TYR A 101 8.12 -5.94 -1.69
CA TYR A 101 8.17 -5.95 -0.24
C TYR A 101 6.74 -5.95 0.34
N GLY A 102 6.43 -6.92 1.18
CA GLY A 102 5.09 -7.12 1.74
C GLY A 102 4.22 -8.14 0.99
N THR A 103 4.51 -8.48 -0.28
CA THR A 103 3.78 -9.57 -0.94
C THR A 103 4.30 -10.95 -0.52
N TYR A 104 5.42 -11.00 0.17
CA TYR A 104 6.19 -12.22 0.32
C TYR A 104 5.71 -13.22 1.37
N ASN A 105 5.10 -12.76 2.47
CA ASN A 105 4.67 -13.66 3.55
C ASN A 105 3.22 -13.45 4.05
N MET A 106 2.57 -12.34 3.68
CA MET A 106 1.34 -11.92 4.32
C MET A 106 0.13 -11.89 3.38
N GLN A 107 0.24 -12.53 2.24
CA GLN A 107 -0.56 -12.19 1.07
C GLN A 107 -2.03 -12.55 1.15
N ASN A 108 -2.41 -13.50 1.96
CA ASN A 108 -3.54 -14.28 1.53
C ASN A 108 -4.76 -14.23 2.39
N LYS A 109 -4.59 -14.20 3.68
CA LYS A 109 -5.73 -14.27 4.59
C LYS A 109 -6.46 -12.93 4.73
N TYR A 110 -5.78 -11.81 4.46
CA TYR A 110 -6.18 -10.50 4.98
C TYR A 110 -6.57 -9.50 3.90
N ASN A 111 -6.20 -9.74 2.64
CA ASN A 111 -6.72 -8.96 1.54
C ASN A 111 -8.11 -9.49 1.18
N ILE A 112 -9.12 -8.63 1.34
CA ILE A 112 -10.52 -9.03 1.13
C ILE A 112 -10.78 -9.57 -0.28
N TYR A 113 -10.05 -9.11 -1.27
CA TYR A 113 -10.19 -9.54 -2.66
C TYR A 113 -9.68 -10.97 -2.94
N TYR A 114 -9.10 -11.68 -1.96
CA TYR A 114 -8.92 -13.14 -2.06
C TYR A 114 -10.22 -13.91 -1.84
N ASN A 115 -11.25 -13.27 -1.28
CA ASN A 115 -12.61 -13.78 -1.35
C ASN A 115 -13.19 -13.51 -2.74
N ASN A 116 -13.84 -14.51 -3.35
CA ASN A 116 -14.30 -14.42 -4.73
C ASN A 116 -15.35 -13.33 -4.97
N TYR A 117 -16.19 -13.03 -3.99
CA TYR A 117 -17.16 -11.93 -4.07
C TYR A 117 -16.45 -10.58 -4.22
N TYR A 118 -15.53 -10.25 -3.33
CA TYR A 118 -14.75 -9.01 -3.38
C TYR A 118 -13.80 -8.94 -4.58
N TYR A 119 -13.31 -10.09 -5.04
CA TYR A 119 -12.52 -10.18 -6.26
C TYR A 119 -13.30 -9.75 -7.50
N LEU A 120 -14.56 -10.18 -7.61
CA LEU A 120 -15.41 -9.78 -8.72
C LEU A 120 -15.72 -8.29 -8.70
N LEU A 121 -15.95 -7.69 -7.52
CA LEU A 121 -16.11 -6.25 -7.35
C LEU A 121 -14.83 -5.50 -7.78
N LEU A 122 -13.68 -5.93 -7.30
CA LEU A 122 -12.37 -5.39 -7.71
C LEU A 122 -12.20 -5.48 -9.24
N ARG A 123 -12.46 -6.63 -9.82
CA ARG A 123 -12.33 -6.84 -11.26
C ARG A 123 -13.24 -5.91 -12.06
N GLN A 124 -14.50 -5.75 -11.65
CA GLN A 124 -15.42 -4.80 -12.26
C GLN A 124 -14.91 -3.36 -12.17
N ALA A 125 -14.42 -2.94 -11.00
CA ALA A 125 -13.85 -1.62 -10.81
C ALA A 125 -12.65 -1.36 -11.73
N ILE A 126 -11.71 -2.30 -11.83
CA ILE A 126 -10.51 -2.19 -12.69
C ILE A 126 -10.87 -2.17 -14.18
N LEU A 127 -11.92 -2.86 -14.58
CA LEU A 127 -12.37 -2.83 -15.99
C LEU A 127 -13.08 -1.53 -16.35
N LYS A 128 -13.70 -0.88 -15.36
CA LYS A 128 -14.44 0.37 -15.52
C LYS A 128 -13.53 1.59 -15.53
N GLU A 129 -12.59 1.64 -14.61
CA GLU A 129 -11.75 2.82 -14.40
C GLU A 129 -10.30 2.43 -14.07
N PRO A 130 -9.29 3.00 -14.76
CA PRO A 130 -7.90 2.72 -14.46
C PRO A 130 -7.47 3.34 -13.13
N ILE A 131 -6.59 2.64 -12.40
CA ILE A 131 -5.88 3.21 -11.26
C ILE A 131 -4.85 4.21 -11.80
N ILE A 132 -4.92 5.45 -11.32
CA ILE A 132 -3.94 6.49 -11.65
C ILE A 132 -2.73 6.31 -10.73
N THR A 133 -1.54 6.33 -11.30
CA THR A 133 -0.29 6.15 -10.53
C THR A 133 0.70 7.25 -10.83
N TYR A 134 1.22 7.86 -9.79
CA TYR A 134 2.27 8.88 -9.87
C TYR A 134 3.61 8.34 -9.36
N ASP A 135 4.69 8.64 -10.08
CA ASP A 135 6.07 8.40 -9.64
C ASP A 135 6.50 9.60 -8.78
N LEU A 136 6.15 9.62 -7.50
CA LEU A 136 6.38 10.75 -6.61
C LEU A 136 6.90 10.28 -5.24
N ASP A 137 7.81 11.07 -4.68
CA ASP A 137 8.12 11.00 -3.25
C ASP A 137 6.99 11.65 -2.43
N ILE A 138 6.87 11.29 -1.16
CA ILE A 138 5.89 11.88 -0.24
C ILE A 138 6.06 13.40 -0.10
N THR A 139 7.28 13.90 -0.22
CA THR A 139 7.59 15.35 -0.19
C THR A 139 6.94 16.11 -1.34
N ASP A 140 6.66 15.43 -2.44
CA ASP A 140 6.06 15.96 -3.65
C ASP A 140 4.55 15.70 -3.77
N ILE A 141 3.92 15.11 -2.76
CA ILE A 141 2.51 14.68 -2.82
C ILE A 141 1.56 15.83 -3.20
N PHE A 142 1.88 17.07 -2.82
CA PHE A 142 1.08 18.26 -3.16
C PHE A 142 1.11 18.64 -4.65
N LYS A 143 1.94 17.96 -5.46
CA LYS A 143 1.91 18.08 -6.93
C LYS A 143 0.68 17.41 -7.53
N ILE A 144 0.06 16.47 -6.80
CA ILE A 144 -1.22 15.87 -7.17
C ILE A 144 -2.31 16.90 -6.92
N LYS A 145 -2.93 17.40 -8.00
CA LYS A 145 -3.95 18.46 -7.95
C LYS A 145 -5.37 17.88 -7.93
N GLU A 146 -5.59 16.89 -7.09
CA GLU A 146 -6.88 16.21 -6.91
C GLU A 146 -7.32 16.30 -5.45
N SER A 147 -8.64 16.18 -5.23
CA SER A 147 -9.23 16.11 -3.89
C SER A 147 -9.80 14.71 -3.66
N PHE A 148 -9.59 14.20 -2.46
CA PHE A 148 -9.89 12.82 -2.08
C PHE A 148 -10.86 12.77 -0.89
N ASP A 149 -11.68 11.73 -0.83
CA ASP A 149 -12.48 11.42 0.35
C ASP A 149 -11.61 10.79 1.44
N VAL A 150 -10.61 9.99 1.04
CA VAL A 150 -9.66 9.35 1.94
C VAL A 150 -8.26 9.46 1.37
N ILE A 151 -7.31 9.89 2.19
CA ILE A 151 -5.86 9.79 1.91
C ILE A 151 -5.28 8.75 2.88
N TYR A 152 -4.73 7.67 2.33
CA TYR A 152 -4.11 6.59 3.09
C TYR A 152 -2.60 6.57 2.84
N LEU A 153 -1.82 6.82 3.87
CA LEU A 153 -0.35 6.97 3.79
C LEU A 153 0.43 5.72 4.21
N SER A 154 -0.28 4.62 4.57
CA SER A 154 0.39 3.41 5.05
C SER A 154 1.35 3.71 6.21
N ASN A 155 2.51 3.07 6.23
CA ASN A 155 3.54 3.18 7.27
C ASN A 155 4.52 4.35 7.08
N ILE A 156 4.08 5.47 6.55
CA ILE A 156 4.99 6.60 6.26
C ILE A 156 5.71 7.13 7.51
N LEU A 157 5.10 6.96 8.69
CA LEU A 157 5.70 7.39 9.95
C LEU A 157 6.93 6.56 10.36
N GLU A 158 7.16 5.37 9.78
CA GLU A 158 8.43 4.63 9.97
C GLU A 158 9.64 5.45 9.54
N TYR A 159 9.43 6.35 8.57
CA TYR A 159 10.48 7.16 7.98
C TYR A 159 10.52 8.60 8.53
N TYR A 160 9.85 8.87 9.68
CA TYR A 160 9.67 10.23 10.16
C TYR A 160 10.99 10.95 10.44
N LYS A 161 12.05 10.26 10.89
CA LYS A 161 13.37 10.86 11.10
C LYS A 161 14.15 11.06 9.80
N GLU A 162 13.89 10.25 8.77
CA GLU A 162 14.56 10.32 7.48
C GLU A 162 13.94 11.39 6.57
N ILE A 163 12.71 11.80 6.85
CA ILE A 163 11.96 12.76 6.05
C ILE A 163 11.82 14.05 6.84
N GLU A 164 12.43 15.14 6.36
CA GLU A 164 12.41 16.45 7.01
C GLU A 164 11.00 16.94 7.36
N LEU A 165 10.01 16.59 6.55
CA LEU A 165 8.59 16.90 6.79
C LEU A 165 7.97 16.16 7.98
N LEU A 166 8.65 15.17 8.53
CA LEU A 166 8.12 14.25 9.54
C LEU A 166 9.04 14.11 10.76
N LYS A 167 10.06 14.94 10.89
CA LYS A 167 11.14 14.80 11.89
C LYS A 167 10.70 14.90 13.36
N ASP A 168 9.58 15.53 13.62
CA ASP A 168 9.00 15.69 14.95
C ASP A 168 7.47 15.79 14.90
N ALA A 169 6.81 15.77 16.06
CA ALA A 169 5.35 15.80 16.16
C ALA A 169 4.73 17.06 15.51
N ASP A 170 5.37 18.21 15.58
CA ASP A 170 4.86 19.46 15.01
C ASP A 170 4.94 19.44 13.50
N THR A 171 6.03 18.93 12.93
CA THR A 171 6.17 18.78 11.49
C THR A 171 5.21 17.73 10.96
N VAL A 172 5.00 16.61 11.65
CA VAL A 172 3.98 15.60 11.31
C VAL A 172 2.58 16.21 11.35
N HIS A 173 2.24 16.91 12.43
CA HIS A 173 0.94 17.59 12.55
C HIS A 173 0.72 18.59 11.40
N LYS A 174 1.69 19.45 11.14
CA LYS A 174 1.64 20.44 10.05
C LYS A 174 1.47 19.77 8.68
N PHE A 175 2.18 18.68 8.44
CA PHE A 175 2.08 17.91 7.20
C PHE A 175 0.68 17.30 7.03
N LEU A 176 0.15 16.61 8.04
CA LEU A 176 -1.18 16.00 8.02
C LEU A 176 -2.29 17.07 7.87
N ASN A 177 -2.12 18.23 8.52
CA ASN A 177 -3.02 19.37 8.37
C ASN A 177 -3.01 19.91 6.94
N ASN A 178 -1.84 20.06 6.34
CA ASN A 178 -1.73 20.54 4.95
C ASN A 178 -2.38 19.55 3.98
N LEU A 179 -2.16 18.24 4.14
CA LEU A 179 -2.84 17.22 3.34
C LEU A 179 -4.34 17.37 3.45
N LYS A 180 -4.85 17.47 4.68
CA LYS A 180 -6.27 17.61 4.93
C LYS A 180 -6.85 18.86 4.28
N ARG A 181 -6.22 20.01 4.49
CA ARG A 181 -6.71 21.29 3.98
C ARG A 181 -6.66 21.38 2.45
N LEU A 182 -5.61 20.83 1.82
CA LEU A 182 -5.34 21.04 0.40
C LEU A 182 -5.84 19.92 -0.50
N MET A 183 -6.00 18.70 0.04
CA MET A 183 -6.24 17.51 -0.77
C MET A 183 -7.43 16.67 -0.30
N VAL A 184 -8.05 16.99 0.84
CA VAL A 184 -9.19 16.21 1.34
C VAL A 184 -10.48 16.99 1.20
N LYS A 185 -11.50 16.34 0.65
CA LYS A 185 -12.86 16.89 0.54
C LYS A 185 -13.48 17.11 1.92
N PRO A 186 -14.50 17.99 2.05
CA PRO A 186 -15.27 18.11 3.29
C PRO A 186 -15.81 16.74 3.75
N GLY A 187 -15.60 16.41 5.02
CA GLY A 187 -16.00 15.11 5.57
C GLY A 187 -15.01 13.97 5.38
N GLY A 188 -13.99 14.15 4.53
CA GLY A 188 -12.98 13.14 4.30
C GLY A 188 -11.89 13.08 5.39
N VAL A 189 -11.00 12.10 5.28
CA VAL A 189 -9.99 11.80 6.30
C VAL A 189 -8.59 11.59 5.72
N VAL A 190 -7.57 11.86 6.55
CA VAL A 190 -6.19 11.40 6.33
C VAL A 190 -5.90 10.32 7.35
N SER A 191 -5.49 9.15 6.89
CA SER A 191 -5.16 8.01 7.74
C SER A 191 -3.73 7.56 7.52
N VAL A 192 -3.04 7.29 8.60
CA VAL A 192 -1.69 6.72 8.63
C VAL A 192 -1.75 5.45 9.45
N ASN A 193 -1.35 4.35 8.87
CA ASN A 193 -1.33 3.06 9.56
C ASN A 193 0.11 2.60 9.73
N TYR A 194 0.38 2.02 10.87
CA TYR A 194 1.68 1.46 11.20
C TYR A 194 1.47 0.09 11.87
N CYS A 195 2.29 -0.87 11.48
CA CYS A 195 2.39 -2.15 12.17
C CYS A 195 3.84 -2.33 12.63
N TYR A 196 4.05 -2.63 13.89
CA TYR A 196 5.36 -2.85 14.49
C TYR A 196 5.42 -4.18 15.23
N TRP A 197 6.62 -4.72 15.36
CA TRP A 197 6.85 -5.88 16.22
C TRP A 197 6.84 -5.42 17.67
N ALA A 198 6.03 -6.03 18.52
CA ALA A 198 5.97 -5.69 19.94
C ALA A 198 7.35 -5.78 20.64
N ASN A 199 8.25 -6.63 20.12
CA ASN A 199 9.63 -6.79 20.59
C ASN A 199 10.63 -5.84 19.88
N LEU A 200 10.22 -5.03 18.91
CA LEU A 200 11.10 -4.06 18.25
C LEU A 200 11.36 -2.82 19.13
N LEU A 201 10.71 -2.70 20.27
CA LEU A 201 11.08 -1.73 21.29
C LEU A 201 12.56 -1.86 21.70
N GLU A 202 13.12 -3.06 21.70
CA GLU A 202 14.57 -3.28 21.91
C GLU A 202 15.45 -2.79 20.73
N PHE A 203 14.91 -2.72 19.52
CA PHE A 203 15.66 -2.25 18.33
C PHE A 203 15.56 -0.73 18.16
N CYS A 204 14.59 -0.09 18.80
CA CYS A 204 14.36 1.35 18.77
C CYS A 204 15.12 2.12 19.85
N ASP A 205 15.92 1.47 20.70
CA ASP A 205 16.75 2.13 21.73
C ASP A 205 17.76 3.15 21.20
N SER A 206 17.99 3.19 19.89
CA SER A 206 18.76 4.23 19.22
C SER A 206 17.95 5.45 18.78
N LEU A 207 16.62 5.42 18.95
CA LEU A 207 15.70 6.47 18.60
C LEU A 207 15.22 7.16 19.88
N ASP A 208 15.59 8.43 20.11
CA ASP A 208 15.18 9.24 21.27
C ASP A 208 13.65 9.38 21.44
N THR A 209 12.87 8.84 20.51
CA THR A 209 11.40 8.82 20.56
C THR A 209 10.91 7.61 19.78
N THR A 210 10.15 6.75 20.42
CA THR A 210 9.45 5.65 19.73
C THR A 210 8.30 6.20 18.88
N LEU A 211 7.79 5.43 17.93
CA LEU A 211 6.60 5.83 17.17
C LEU A 211 5.39 5.97 18.10
N GLU A 212 5.29 5.15 19.11
CA GLU A 212 4.27 5.24 20.16
C GLU A 212 4.34 6.59 20.88
N ASP A 213 5.54 7.05 21.23
CA ASP A 213 5.74 8.37 21.83
C ASP A 213 5.31 9.48 20.88
N LEU A 214 5.66 9.39 19.60
CA LEU A 214 5.21 10.35 18.59
C LEU A 214 3.70 10.43 18.51
N VAL A 215 3.02 9.28 18.49
CA VAL A 215 1.55 9.21 18.45
C VAL A 215 0.94 9.75 19.73
N ASN A 216 1.51 9.40 20.89
CA ASN A 216 1.09 9.92 22.19
C ASN A 216 1.27 11.44 22.28
N ILE A 217 2.42 11.97 21.83
CA ILE A 217 2.67 13.42 21.78
C ILE A 217 1.64 14.10 20.85
N LEU A 218 1.36 13.54 19.67
CA LEU A 218 0.36 14.11 18.75
C LEU A 218 -1.03 14.16 19.40
N THR A 219 -1.45 13.10 20.06
CA THR A 219 -2.78 13.04 20.69
C THR A 219 -2.90 13.94 21.91
N LEU A 220 -1.84 14.06 22.70
CA LEU A 220 -1.80 14.94 23.89
C LEU A 220 -1.69 16.42 23.50
N LYS A 221 -0.86 16.75 22.52
CA LYS A 221 -0.62 18.15 22.11
C LYS A 221 -1.77 18.74 21.28
N TYR A 222 -2.48 17.88 20.55
CA TYR A 222 -3.58 18.27 19.67
C TYR A 222 -4.86 17.48 20.02
N PRO A 223 -5.43 17.72 21.23
CA PRO A 223 -6.54 16.92 21.75
C PRO A 223 -7.78 17.04 20.83
N GLY A 224 -8.39 15.91 20.56
CA GLY A 224 -9.59 15.83 19.71
C GLY A 224 -9.34 15.93 18.20
N GLU A 225 -8.11 16.23 17.77
CA GLU A 225 -7.78 16.35 16.35
C GLU A 225 -7.44 15.01 15.70
N TYR A 226 -7.09 14.02 16.49
CA TYR A 226 -6.74 12.68 16.04
C TYR A 226 -7.65 11.62 16.65
N ASP A 227 -7.89 10.57 15.90
CA ASP A 227 -8.46 9.32 16.36
C ASP A 227 -7.37 8.26 16.30
N LEU A 228 -7.08 7.65 17.43
CA LEU A 228 -6.10 6.61 17.56
C LEU A 228 -6.83 5.28 17.79
N GLN A 229 -6.57 4.32 16.92
CA GLN A 229 -7.01 2.94 17.09
C GLN A 229 -5.79 2.04 17.15
N THR A 230 -5.70 1.25 18.19
CA THR A 230 -4.73 0.17 18.33
C THR A 230 -5.41 -1.16 18.07
N PHE A 231 -4.72 -2.09 17.46
CA PHE A 231 -5.23 -3.41 17.15
C PHE A 231 -4.11 -4.44 17.14
N SER A 232 -4.38 -5.64 17.65
CA SER A 232 -3.48 -6.77 17.48
C SER A 232 -3.54 -7.21 16.03
N THR A 233 -2.38 -7.42 15.42
CA THR A 233 -2.38 -7.90 14.04
C THR A 233 -2.73 -9.38 14.01
N VAL A 234 -3.47 -9.78 12.99
CA VAL A 234 -3.86 -11.18 12.78
C VAL A 234 -2.70 -12.05 12.28
N PHE A 235 -1.53 -11.48 12.10
CA PHE A 235 -0.39 -12.15 11.46
C PHE A 235 0.50 -12.88 12.47
N ASP A 236 0.65 -12.26 13.61
CA ASP A 236 1.51 -12.72 14.67
C ASP A 236 1.04 -12.02 15.96
N ASP A 237 0.90 -12.76 17.05
CA ASP A 237 0.51 -12.21 18.35
C ASP A 237 1.54 -11.20 18.90
N THR A 238 2.71 -11.14 18.26
CA THR A 238 3.79 -10.17 18.57
C THR A 238 3.71 -8.89 17.75
N LEU A 239 2.78 -8.79 16.77
CA LEU A 239 2.61 -7.59 15.95
C LEU A 239 1.42 -6.78 16.44
N GLU A 240 1.69 -5.52 16.74
CA GLU A 240 0.66 -4.54 17.06
C GLU A 240 0.51 -3.55 15.90
N GLY A 241 -0.69 -3.02 15.75
CA GLY A 241 -1.02 -2.03 14.74
C GLY A 241 -1.59 -0.76 15.34
N ILE A 242 -1.19 0.37 14.77
CA ILE A 242 -1.72 1.68 15.09
C ILE A 242 -2.34 2.28 13.83
N CYS A 243 -3.57 2.78 13.96
CA CYS A 243 -4.20 3.60 12.94
C CYS A 243 -4.44 5.00 13.52
N LEU A 244 -3.73 5.99 12.99
CA LEU A 244 -3.91 7.39 13.35
C LEU A 244 -4.72 8.08 12.26
N THR A 245 -5.92 8.53 12.62
CA THR A 245 -6.81 9.25 11.69
C THR A 245 -6.95 10.71 12.14
N ARG A 246 -6.63 11.63 11.24
CA ARG A 246 -6.81 13.06 11.45
C ARG A 246 -8.29 13.42 11.30
N LYS A 247 -8.94 13.87 12.38
CA LYS A 247 -10.36 14.25 12.39
C LYS A 247 -10.61 15.63 11.80
N LEU A 248 -11.84 15.86 11.34
CA LEU A 248 -12.37 17.22 11.13
C LEU A 248 -12.68 17.82 12.51
N ILE A 249 -12.05 18.93 12.82
CA ILE A 249 -12.63 19.86 13.78
C ILE A 249 -13.74 20.59 13.01
N LYS A 250 -14.96 20.46 13.50
CA LYS A 250 -16.12 21.18 12.96
C LYS A 250 -15.95 22.67 13.17
#